data_2beba498d0a9b953f1fc6880643e1262
#
_entry.id   2beba498d0a9b953f1fc6880643e1262
#
_cell.length_a   1.000
_cell.length_b   1.000
_cell.length_c   1.000
_cell.angle_alpha   90.00
_cell.angle_beta   90.00
_cell.angle_gamma   90.00
#
_symmetry.space_group_name_H-M   'P 1'
#
loop_
_entity.id
_entity.type
_entity.pdbx_description
1 polymer ?
#
loop_
_entity_poly.entity_id
_entity_poly.type
_entity_poly.pdbx_seq_one_letter_code
_entity_poly.pdbx_strand_id
1 'polypeptide(L)'
;MTLSNDALSTADLANLSRQQFTFGTARSMAMAGAFTSLGADQASMVINPAGLGMYQRDEVAITPLLTVAESSTAGTSPYEQNSRTRFGLGNIGVIFNIHESSSKLISVSMGLSYTRLADYNYQSSFSYGGADASIADAMSVLLEAGGAFVNSGGTIMMNSASNWGIDPIFWPAVAGYKTYLVDQNANGVWYPSEIGANAAIEGGMTLRSRGSAGELSYAVGANYDNKLYFGFTFSIQTLYQKKSLYYGEAYSYGGGNGYDSPTQAVDADGYLLPKVMQSMGMQQNMTVDGTGISFKLGVIYRPIEQLRLGFAFHSPTFYTLDRRYDLSMATLSLGETSPTNPTTHEYTSETTCRVLL
;
A
#
# COMPACT_ATOMS: atom_id res chain seq x y z
N MET A 1 14.65 -6.48 13.05
CA MET A 1 13.76 -6.22 11.93
C MET A 1 12.38 -5.92 12.49
N THR A 2 11.87 -4.72 12.40
CA THR A 2 10.49 -4.44 12.84
C THR A 2 9.57 -4.99 11.78
N LEU A 3 8.70 -5.94 12.15
CA LEU A 3 7.55 -6.32 11.32
C LEU A 3 6.77 -5.04 11.07
N SER A 4 6.90 -4.48 9.87
CA SER A 4 6.24 -3.24 9.52
C SER A 4 4.73 -3.48 9.53
N ASN A 5 4.06 -2.85 10.47
CA ASN A 5 2.62 -2.87 10.64
C ASN A 5 1.92 -1.97 9.61
N ASP A 6 2.64 -1.55 8.59
CA ASP A 6 2.20 -0.60 7.56
C ASP A 6 0.92 -1.05 6.85
N ALA A 7 0.65 -2.36 6.85
CA ALA A 7 -0.55 -2.90 6.23
C ALA A 7 -1.86 -2.50 6.95
N LEU A 8 -1.79 -2.06 8.20
CA LEU A 8 -2.97 -1.95 9.08
C LEU A 8 -3.14 -0.57 9.73
N SER A 9 -2.18 0.35 9.58
CA SER A 9 -2.24 1.63 10.26
C SER A 9 -3.23 2.60 9.59
N THR A 10 -3.89 3.43 10.41
CA THR A 10 -4.71 4.55 9.91
C THR A 10 -3.88 5.59 9.14
N ALA A 11 -2.59 5.70 9.45
CA ALA A 11 -1.66 6.56 8.73
C ALA A 11 -1.46 6.13 7.27
N ASP A 12 -1.45 4.80 7.00
CA ASP A 12 -1.35 4.29 5.64
C ASP A 12 -2.60 4.56 4.82
N LEU A 13 -3.78 4.44 5.44
CA LEU A 13 -5.04 4.78 4.79
C LEU A 13 -5.08 6.27 4.46
N ALA A 14 -4.60 7.14 5.37
CA ALA A 14 -4.48 8.57 5.12
C ALA A 14 -3.47 8.88 3.99
N ASN A 15 -2.35 8.16 3.92
CA ASN A 15 -1.39 8.29 2.83
C ASN A 15 -1.96 7.82 1.48
N LEU A 16 -2.81 6.79 1.48
CA LEU A 16 -3.48 6.32 0.27
C LEU A 16 -4.47 7.34 -0.28
N SER A 17 -5.16 8.06 0.60
CA SER A 17 -6.12 9.09 0.19
C SER A 17 -5.44 10.37 -0.31
N ARG A 18 -4.12 10.49 -0.13
CA ARG A 18 -3.35 11.66 -0.54
C ARG A 18 -3.27 11.75 -2.06
N GLN A 19 -3.68 12.89 -2.60
CA GLN A 19 -3.56 13.19 -4.02
C GLN A 19 -2.10 13.39 -4.42
N GLN A 20 -1.72 12.78 -5.54
CA GLN A 20 -0.44 13.05 -6.18
C GLN A 20 -0.69 14.05 -7.31
N PHE A 21 -0.24 15.29 -7.14
CA PHE A 21 -0.46 16.37 -8.11
C PHE A 21 0.23 16.19 -9.47
N THR A 22 0.94 15.09 -9.67
CA THR A 22 1.65 14.78 -10.91
C THR A 22 0.75 14.18 -12.01
N PHE A 23 -0.53 13.92 -11.73
CA PHE A 23 -1.45 13.33 -12.70
C PHE A 23 -2.50 14.35 -13.17
N GLY A 24 -2.95 14.20 -14.40
CA GLY A 24 -3.95 15.08 -15.02
C GLY A 24 -3.83 15.09 -16.55
N THR A 25 -4.07 16.22 -17.16
CA THR A 25 -3.79 16.44 -18.58
C THR A 25 -2.28 16.59 -18.81
N ALA A 26 -1.82 16.32 -20.03
CA ALA A 26 -0.39 16.48 -20.38
C ALA A 26 0.10 17.91 -20.10
N ARG A 27 -0.75 18.91 -20.32
CA ARG A 27 -0.45 20.32 -20.06
C ARG A 27 -0.27 20.61 -18.57
N SER A 28 -1.18 20.15 -17.72
CA SER A 28 -1.08 20.35 -16.27
C SER A 28 0.11 19.62 -15.68
N MET A 29 0.42 18.41 -16.17
CA MET A 29 1.58 17.64 -15.78
C MET A 29 2.91 18.33 -16.16
N ALA A 30 3.00 18.87 -17.38
CA ALA A 30 4.18 19.62 -17.83
C ALA A 30 4.46 20.86 -16.97
N MET A 31 3.43 21.43 -16.33
CA MET A 31 3.52 22.58 -15.43
C MET A 31 3.63 22.16 -13.95
N ALA A 32 3.85 20.90 -13.66
CA ALA A 32 3.93 20.34 -12.30
C ALA A 32 2.73 20.72 -11.40
N GLY A 33 1.53 20.85 -11.99
CA GLY A 33 0.31 21.21 -11.27
C GLY A 33 0.15 22.70 -10.93
N ALA A 34 1.01 23.59 -11.41
CA ALA A 34 0.90 25.04 -11.21
C ALA A 34 -0.26 25.64 -12.06
N PHE A 35 -1.50 25.28 -11.74
CA PHE A 35 -2.66 25.50 -12.59
C PHE A 35 -3.78 26.32 -11.93
N THR A 36 -3.64 26.75 -10.68
CA THR A 36 -4.70 27.39 -9.90
C THR A 36 -5.24 28.69 -10.52
N SER A 37 -4.40 29.48 -11.20
CA SER A 37 -4.80 30.74 -11.87
C SER A 37 -4.89 30.61 -13.39
N LEU A 38 -4.54 29.44 -13.94
CA LEU A 38 -4.70 29.11 -15.34
C LEU A 38 -6.08 28.49 -15.56
N GLY A 39 -6.47 28.40 -16.80
CA GLY A 39 -7.77 27.83 -17.17
C GLY A 39 -7.75 27.28 -18.58
N ALA A 40 -8.92 26.95 -19.11
CA ALA A 40 -9.10 26.33 -20.42
C ALA A 40 -8.30 25.03 -20.55
N ASP A 41 -8.48 24.15 -19.57
CA ASP A 41 -7.93 22.79 -19.53
C ASP A 41 -8.80 21.92 -18.60
N GLN A 42 -8.99 20.65 -18.94
CA GLN A 42 -9.80 19.72 -18.14
C GLN A 42 -9.26 19.51 -16.72
N ALA A 43 -7.95 19.69 -16.49
CA ALA A 43 -7.35 19.65 -15.15
C ALA A 43 -7.94 20.74 -14.22
N SER A 44 -8.53 21.79 -14.77
CA SER A 44 -9.22 22.80 -13.97
C SER A 44 -10.35 22.23 -13.12
N MET A 45 -11.04 21.16 -13.58
CA MET A 45 -12.09 20.51 -12.80
C MET A 45 -11.56 19.92 -11.49
N VAL A 46 -10.31 19.51 -11.47
CA VAL A 46 -9.67 18.92 -10.29
C VAL A 46 -8.94 19.99 -9.46
N ILE A 47 -8.31 20.99 -10.11
CA ILE A 47 -7.43 21.94 -9.43
C ILE A 47 -8.18 23.23 -9.03
N ASN A 48 -8.82 23.91 -10.01
CA ASN A 48 -9.61 25.12 -9.77
C ASN A 48 -10.74 25.23 -10.79
N PRO A 49 -11.99 24.91 -10.41
CA PRO A 49 -13.11 24.85 -11.36
C PRO A 49 -13.44 26.20 -12.04
N ALA A 50 -13.00 27.33 -11.51
CA ALA A 50 -13.14 28.62 -12.18
C ALA A 50 -12.49 28.64 -13.56
N GLY A 51 -11.48 27.81 -13.80
CA GLY A 51 -10.82 27.68 -15.08
C GLY A 51 -11.71 27.17 -16.20
N LEU A 52 -12.85 26.52 -15.90
CA LEU A 52 -13.85 26.17 -16.92
C LEU A 52 -14.51 27.40 -17.55
N GLY A 53 -14.68 28.47 -16.79
CA GLY A 53 -15.23 29.72 -17.32
C GLY A 53 -14.38 30.37 -18.44
N MET A 54 -13.15 29.87 -18.65
CA MET A 54 -12.27 30.37 -19.73
C MET A 54 -12.44 29.60 -21.03
N TYR A 55 -13.26 28.56 -21.07
CA TYR A 55 -13.60 27.86 -22.31
C TYR A 55 -14.52 28.70 -23.19
N GLN A 56 -14.19 28.69 -24.46
CA GLN A 56 -14.97 29.39 -25.51
C GLN A 56 -15.56 28.43 -26.53
N ARG A 57 -15.19 27.14 -26.44
CA ARG A 57 -15.64 26.09 -27.35
C ARG A 57 -15.78 24.78 -26.58
N ASP A 58 -16.54 23.87 -27.14
CA ASP A 58 -16.62 22.50 -26.69
C ASP A 58 -15.27 21.81 -26.88
N GLU A 59 -14.92 20.91 -25.94
CA GLU A 59 -13.68 20.16 -25.98
C GLU A 59 -13.92 18.73 -25.57
N VAL A 60 -13.28 17.80 -26.29
CA VAL A 60 -13.09 16.42 -25.89
C VAL A 60 -11.59 16.16 -25.85
N ALA A 61 -11.09 15.68 -24.74
CA ALA A 61 -9.66 15.35 -24.62
C ALA A 61 -9.45 14.02 -23.93
N ILE A 62 -8.39 13.35 -24.33
CA ILE A 62 -7.89 12.10 -23.74
C ILE A 62 -6.38 12.22 -23.56
N THR A 63 -5.88 11.86 -22.38
CA THR A 63 -4.45 11.83 -22.07
C THR A 63 -4.05 10.42 -21.70
N PRO A 64 -3.46 9.64 -22.61
CA PRO A 64 -2.83 8.38 -22.26
C PRO A 64 -1.61 8.62 -21.37
N LEU A 65 -1.32 7.68 -20.49
CA LEU A 65 -0.24 7.75 -19.52
C LEU A 65 0.62 6.50 -19.57
N LEU A 66 1.94 6.68 -19.60
CA LEU A 66 2.93 5.63 -19.40
C LEU A 66 3.68 5.93 -18.10
N THR A 67 3.55 5.02 -17.12
CA THR A 67 4.26 5.13 -15.84
C THR A 67 5.36 4.08 -15.79
N VAL A 68 6.58 4.49 -15.44
CA VAL A 68 7.70 3.60 -15.16
C VAL A 68 8.09 3.82 -13.70
N ALA A 69 7.95 2.78 -12.89
CA ALA A 69 8.38 2.77 -11.50
C ALA A 69 9.61 1.87 -11.37
N GLU A 70 10.69 2.44 -10.92
CA GLU A 70 11.94 1.72 -10.65
C GLU A 70 12.24 1.76 -9.17
N SER A 71 12.68 0.64 -8.64
CA SER A 71 13.18 0.52 -7.28
C SER A 71 14.50 -0.23 -7.29
N SER A 72 15.43 0.23 -6.47
CA SER A 72 16.70 -0.42 -6.24
C SER A 72 16.94 -0.60 -4.76
N THR A 73 17.37 -1.77 -4.37
CA THR A 73 17.62 -2.10 -2.97
C THR A 73 19.06 -2.57 -2.84
N ALA A 74 19.82 -1.95 -1.96
CA ALA A 74 21.16 -2.37 -1.59
C ALA A 74 21.06 -3.15 -0.26
N GLY A 75 21.41 -4.43 -0.30
CA GLY A 75 21.49 -5.32 0.86
C GLY A 75 22.87 -5.93 0.99
N THR A 76 23.01 -6.92 1.85
CA THR A 76 24.25 -7.68 2.03
C THR A 76 24.58 -8.59 0.85
N SER A 77 23.65 -8.85 -0.05
CA SER A 77 23.85 -9.61 -1.30
C SER A 77 22.68 -9.42 -2.26
N PRO A 78 22.79 -9.76 -3.52
CA PRO A 78 23.22 -8.85 -4.56
C PRO A 78 22.27 -7.65 -4.69
N TYR A 79 22.75 -6.56 -5.28
CA TYR A 79 21.95 -5.40 -5.67
C TYR A 79 20.75 -5.85 -6.50
N GLU A 80 19.54 -5.65 -5.99
CA GLU A 80 18.30 -5.97 -6.69
C GLU A 80 17.68 -4.72 -7.29
N GLN A 81 17.40 -4.78 -8.59
CA GLN A 81 16.72 -3.72 -9.31
C GLN A 81 15.40 -4.27 -9.87
N ASN A 82 14.33 -3.58 -9.59
CA ASN A 82 13.01 -3.90 -10.11
C ASN A 82 12.49 -2.72 -10.93
N SER A 83 11.92 -3.02 -12.10
CA SER A 83 11.26 -2.04 -12.96
C SER A 83 9.85 -2.50 -13.28
N ARG A 84 8.90 -1.57 -13.23
CA ARG A 84 7.52 -1.80 -13.63
C ARG A 84 7.03 -0.71 -14.55
N THR A 85 6.68 -1.12 -15.75
CA THR A 85 6.07 -0.26 -16.76
C THR A 85 4.57 -0.54 -16.82
N ARG A 86 3.76 0.51 -16.83
CA ARG A 86 2.32 0.44 -16.96
C ARG A 86 1.80 1.49 -17.92
N PHE A 87 0.99 1.04 -18.86
CA PHE A 87 0.15 1.91 -19.68
C PHE A 87 -1.20 2.14 -18.98
N GLY A 88 -1.70 3.37 -19.02
CA GLY A 88 -2.96 3.74 -18.37
C GLY A 88 -3.56 5.01 -18.96
N LEU A 89 -4.63 5.47 -18.32
CA LEU A 89 -5.33 6.70 -18.64
C LEU A 89 -5.02 7.74 -17.56
N GLY A 90 -4.46 8.86 -17.95
CA GLY A 90 -4.21 10.01 -17.07
C GLY A 90 -5.46 10.88 -16.90
N ASN A 91 -6.11 11.20 -18.03
CA ASN A 91 -7.34 11.98 -18.05
C ASN A 91 -8.16 11.64 -19.29
N ILE A 92 -9.48 11.69 -19.15
CA ILE A 92 -10.44 11.71 -20.26
C ILE A 92 -11.64 12.56 -19.84
N GLY A 93 -12.14 13.40 -20.73
CA GLY A 93 -13.33 14.18 -20.41
C GLY A 93 -13.87 14.97 -21.58
N VAL A 94 -15.00 15.58 -21.30
CA VAL A 94 -15.74 16.44 -22.22
C VAL A 94 -16.12 17.73 -21.54
N ILE A 95 -16.08 18.83 -22.25
CA ILE A 95 -16.52 20.14 -21.79
C ILE A 95 -17.46 20.72 -22.87
N PHE A 96 -18.58 21.23 -22.41
CA PHE A 96 -19.57 21.90 -23.23
C PHE A 96 -19.69 23.37 -22.81
N ASN A 97 -19.68 24.26 -23.78
CA ASN A 97 -20.02 25.65 -23.55
C ASN A 97 -21.53 25.81 -23.78
N ILE A 98 -22.29 26.16 -22.72
CA ILE A 98 -23.75 26.10 -22.72
C ILE A 98 -24.35 27.46 -22.99
N HIS A 99 -23.64 28.53 -22.62
CA HIS A 99 -24.14 29.88 -22.71
C HIS A 99 -23.05 30.83 -23.19
N GLU A 100 -23.35 31.55 -24.24
CA GLU A 100 -22.54 32.64 -24.75
C GLU A 100 -23.46 33.85 -24.99
N SER A 101 -23.21 34.94 -24.27
CA SER A 101 -24.07 36.12 -24.32
C SER A 101 -23.27 37.41 -24.46
N SER A 102 -23.86 38.42 -25.02
CA SER A 102 -23.36 39.80 -25.04
C SER A 102 -23.55 40.53 -23.70
N SER A 103 -24.14 39.93 -22.71
CA SER A 103 -24.28 40.44 -21.34
C SER A 103 -22.98 40.32 -20.54
N LYS A 104 -22.97 40.82 -19.31
CA LYS A 104 -21.81 40.66 -18.41
C LYS A 104 -21.48 39.21 -18.08
N LEU A 105 -22.47 38.31 -18.13
CA LEU A 105 -22.23 36.86 -18.08
C LEU A 105 -21.91 36.39 -19.50
N ILE A 106 -20.63 36.19 -19.78
CA ILE A 106 -20.11 35.93 -21.12
C ILE A 106 -20.27 34.47 -21.51
N SER A 107 -19.88 33.57 -20.63
CA SER A 107 -19.98 32.14 -20.90
C SER A 107 -20.26 31.34 -19.64
N VAL A 108 -20.96 30.23 -19.81
CA VAL A 108 -21.11 29.16 -18.80
C VAL A 108 -20.72 27.85 -19.45
N SER A 109 -19.77 27.16 -18.85
CA SER A 109 -19.31 25.87 -19.34
C SER A 109 -19.52 24.80 -18.29
N MET A 110 -19.89 23.60 -18.74
CA MET A 110 -19.96 22.42 -17.88
C MET A 110 -19.04 21.32 -18.42
N GLY A 111 -18.53 20.50 -17.51
CA GLY A 111 -17.64 19.42 -17.88
C GLY A 111 -17.86 18.16 -17.06
N LEU A 112 -17.54 17.05 -17.68
CA LEU A 112 -17.42 15.73 -17.04
C LEU A 112 -16.06 15.15 -17.40
N SER A 113 -15.27 14.78 -16.40
CA SER A 113 -13.97 14.15 -16.64
C SER A 113 -13.65 13.09 -15.63
N TYR A 114 -12.90 12.10 -16.06
CA TYR A 114 -12.16 11.19 -15.19
C TYR A 114 -10.69 11.59 -15.19
N THR A 115 -10.12 11.75 -14.02
CA THR A 115 -8.70 12.08 -13.84
C THR A 115 -8.08 11.10 -12.87
N ARG A 116 -6.92 10.53 -13.21
CA ARG A 116 -6.13 9.74 -12.27
C ARG A 116 -5.50 10.67 -11.23
N LEU A 117 -5.62 10.32 -9.95
CA LEU A 117 -5.07 11.09 -8.83
C LEU A 117 -3.77 10.50 -8.29
N ALA A 118 -3.63 9.18 -8.33
CA ALA A 118 -2.45 8.48 -7.84
C ALA A 118 -2.24 7.15 -8.56
N ASP A 119 -0.98 6.71 -8.62
CA ASP A 119 -0.58 5.38 -9.09
C ASP A 119 0.18 4.66 -7.96
N TYR A 120 -0.27 3.45 -7.62
CA TYR A 120 0.31 2.64 -6.53
C TYR A 120 1.11 1.44 -7.05
N ASN A 121 1.47 1.44 -8.34
CA ASN A 121 2.16 0.31 -8.96
C ASN A 121 3.67 0.41 -8.75
N TYR A 122 4.19 -0.39 -7.83
CA TYR A 122 5.62 -0.57 -7.64
C TYR A 122 5.93 -1.98 -7.16
N GLN A 123 7.18 -2.39 -7.31
CA GLN A 123 7.72 -3.63 -6.75
C GLN A 123 9.09 -3.32 -6.16
N SER A 124 9.35 -3.87 -4.99
CA SER A 124 10.65 -3.84 -4.35
C SER A 124 10.97 -5.23 -3.83
N SER A 125 12.21 -5.67 -4.00
CA SER A 125 12.69 -6.91 -3.43
C SER A 125 14.09 -6.69 -2.84
N PHE A 126 14.41 -7.48 -1.83
CA PHE A 126 15.77 -7.61 -1.32
C PHE A 126 15.99 -9.03 -0.83
N SER A 127 17.25 -9.46 -0.88
CA SER A 127 17.71 -10.70 -0.28
C SER A 127 18.93 -10.44 0.61
N TYR A 128 19.15 -11.31 1.56
CA TYR A 128 20.26 -11.26 2.46
C TYR A 128 20.74 -12.68 2.81
N GLY A 129 22.01 -12.80 3.20
CA GLY A 129 22.60 -14.06 3.66
C GLY A 129 23.51 -13.82 4.84
N GLY A 130 23.72 -14.87 5.64
CA GLY A 130 24.60 -14.81 6.80
C GLY A 130 24.07 -13.95 7.94
N ALA A 131 22.75 -13.89 8.12
CA ALA A 131 22.16 -13.21 9.26
C ALA A 131 22.27 -14.06 10.53
N ASP A 132 22.50 -13.39 11.66
CA ASP A 132 22.62 -14.03 12.99
C ASP A 132 21.26 -14.12 13.72
N ALA A 133 20.19 -13.57 13.14
CA ALA A 133 18.86 -13.54 13.74
C ALA A 133 17.78 -13.84 12.70
N SER A 134 16.80 -14.65 13.09
CA SER A 134 15.61 -14.97 12.30
C SER A 134 14.46 -13.99 12.56
N ILE A 135 13.49 -13.96 11.66
CA ILE A 135 12.20 -13.32 11.93
C ILE A 135 11.48 -13.97 13.12
N ALA A 136 11.77 -15.23 13.43
CA ALA A 136 11.24 -15.94 14.60
C ALA A 136 11.61 -15.26 15.92
N ASP A 137 12.81 -14.67 16.03
CA ASP A 137 13.22 -13.88 17.19
C ASP A 137 12.32 -12.65 17.38
N ALA A 138 12.05 -11.93 16.28
CA ALA A 138 11.16 -10.77 16.31
C ALA A 138 9.71 -11.16 16.64
N MET A 139 9.25 -12.31 16.15
CA MET A 139 7.92 -12.84 16.46
C MET A 139 7.81 -13.22 17.94
N SER A 140 8.83 -13.84 18.52
CA SER A 140 8.88 -14.20 19.93
C SER A 140 8.78 -12.96 20.82
N VAL A 141 9.58 -11.93 20.54
CA VAL A 141 9.53 -10.64 21.24
C VAL A 141 8.16 -9.98 21.10
N LEU A 142 7.54 -10.05 19.91
CA LEU A 142 6.22 -9.48 19.68
C LEU A 142 5.13 -10.17 20.50
N LEU A 143 5.16 -11.51 20.58
CA LEU A 143 4.22 -12.29 21.39
C LEU A 143 4.39 -11.98 22.89
N GLU A 144 5.62 -11.87 23.35
CA GLU A 144 5.92 -11.51 24.75
C GLU A 144 5.42 -10.11 25.09
N ALA A 145 5.70 -9.13 24.23
CA ALA A 145 5.22 -7.74 24.38
C ALA A 145 3.69 -7.64 24.36
N GLY A 146 3.01 -8.52 23.62
CA GLY A 146 1.54 -8.62 23.58
C GLY A 146 0.95 -9.36 24.77
N GLY A 147 1.75 -9.89 25.69
CA GLY A 147 1.30 -10.73 26.80
C GLY A 147 0.61 -12.00 26.31
N ALA A 148 1.16 -12.61 25.25
CA ALA A 148 0.65 -13.86 24.71
C ALA A 148 0.99 -15.04 25.62
N PHE A 149 0.06 -15.97 25.76
CA PHE A 149 0.28 -17.23 26.49
C PHE A 149 -0.50 -18.37 25.82
N VAL A 150 -0.03 -19.59 26.04
CA VAL A 150 -0.70 -20.80 25.56
C VAL A 150 -1.53 -21.38 26.71
N ASN A 151 -2.83 -21.57 26.46
CA ASN A 151 -3.69 -22.21 27.46
C ASN A 151 -3.49 -23.72 27.48
N SER A 152 -4.06 -24.40 28.49
CA SER A 152 -3.97 -25.87 28.65
C SER A 152 -4.51 -26.68 27.46
N GLY A 153 -5.24 -26.05 26.55
CA GLY A 153 -5.75 -26.67 25.30
C GLY A 153 -4.86 -26.41 24.08
N GLY A 154 -3.65 -25.85 24.24
CA GLY A 154 -2.74 -25.56 23.14
C GLY A 154 -3.22 -24.38 22.25
N THR A 155 -4.10 -23.54 22.77
CA THR A 155 -4.60 -22.35 22.05
C THR A 155 -3.87 -21.12 22.54
N ILE A 156 -3.34 -20.34 21.60
CA ILE A 156 -2.71 -19.06 21.91
C ILE A 156 -3.79 -18.04 22.30
N MET A 157 -3.56 -17.39 23.43
CA MET A 157 -4.39 -16.33 23.98
C MET A 157 -3.51 -15.10 24.18
N MET A 158 -4.12 -13.91 24.17
CA MET A 158 -3.40 -12.65 24.38
C MET A 158 -4.13 -11.79 25.41
N ASN A 159 -3.38 -11.17 26.31
CA ASN A 159 -3.95 -10.23 27.28
C ASN A 159 -4.59 -8.99 26.64
N SER A 160 -4.12 -8.64 25.44
CA SER A 160 -4.63 -7.53 24.64
C SER A 160 -5.75 -7.91 23.67
N ALA A 161 -6.24 -9.18 23.73
CA ALA A 161 -7.36 -9.59 22.88
C ALA A 161 -8.59 -8.77 23.23
N SER A 162 -9.11 -8.02 22.24
CA SER A 162 -10.38 -7.35 22.34
C SER A 162 -11.52 -8.36 22.19
N ASN A 163 -12.77 -7.94 22.45
CA ASN A 163 -13.96 -8.76 22.15
C ASN A 163 -14.09 -9.18 20.68
N TRP A 164 -13.21 -8.65 19.81
CA TRP A 164 -13.18 -8.89 18.37
C TRP A 164 -12.05 -9.84 17.93
N GLY A 165 -11.32 -10.45 18.90
CA GLY A 165 -10.23 -11.37 18.64
C GLY A 165 -8.84 -10.74 18.75
N ILE A 166 -7.82 -11.46 18.24
CA ILE A 166 -6.42 -11.03 18.28
C ILE A 166 -6.20 -9.92 17.25
N ASP A 167 -5.55 -8.82 17.67
CA ASP A 167 -5.18 -7.73 16.77
C ASP A 167 -4.32 -8.28 15.61
N PRO A 168 -4.65 -7.94 14.37
CA PRO A 168 -3.91 -8.36 13.18
C PRO A 168 -2.40 -8.06 13.19
N ILE A 169 -1.94 -7.14 14.03
CA ILE A 169 -0.50 -6.86 14.23
C ILE A 169 0.24 -8.12 14.72
N PHE A 170 -0.42 -8.96 15.52
CA PHE A 170 0.16 -10.17 16.09
C PHE A 170 0.00 -11.41 15.19
N TRP A 171 -0.77 -11.31 14.11
CA TRP A 171 -1.05 -12.46 13.26
C TRP A 171 0.17 -13.14 12.67
N PRO A 172 1.23 -12.45 12.22
CA PRO A 172 2.46 -13.10 11.77
C PRO A 172 3.08 -13.97 12.87
N ALA A 173 3.10 -13.46 14.10
CA ALA A 173 3.66 -14.19 15.23
C ALA A 173 2.76 -15.35 15.70
N VAL A 174 1.44 -15.18 15.66
CA VAL A 174 0.46 -16.27 15.90
C VAL A 174 0.59 -17.35 14.83
N ALA A 175 0.78 -16.97 13.58
CA ALA A 175 1.04 -17.91 12.50
C ALA A 175 2.36 -18.67 12.73
N GLY A 176 3.41 -17.97 13.21
CA GLY A 176 4.68 -18.58 13.60
C GLY A 176 4.49 -19.67 14.67
N TYR A 177 3.68 -19.42 15.70
CA TYR A 177 3.33 -20.45 16.68
C TYR A 177 2.55 -21.62 16.05
N LYS A 178 1.57 -21.34 15.20
CA LYS A 178 0.75 -22.39 14.55
C LYS A 178 1.53 -23.24 13.55
N THR A 179 2.64 -22.74 13.05
CA THR A 179 3.53 -23.45 12.12
C THR A 179 4.84 -23.93 12.78
N TYR A 180 4.92 -23.92 14.11
CA TYR A 180 6.07 -24.35 14.89
C TYR A 180 7.36 -23.57 14.64
N LEU A 181 7.27 -22.37 14.10
CA LEU A 181 8.41 -21.47 13.95
C LEU A 181 8.83 -20.82 15.29
N VAL A 182 7.84 -20.58 16.15
CA VAL A 182 8.02 -20.10 17.52
C VAL A 182 7.21 -20.95 18.50
N ASP A 183 7.71 -21.12 19.72
CA ASP A 183 7.03 -21.86 20.77
C ASP A 183 7.19 -21.18 22.12
N GLN A 184 6.47 -21.64 23.15
CA GLN A 184 6.53 -21.15 24.52
C GLN A 184 7.03 -22.23 25.44
N ASN A 185 8.09 -21.95 26.20
CA ASN A 185 8.63 -22.91 27.18
C ASN A 185 7.73 -23.01 28.42
N ALA A 186 8.05 -24.00 29.31
CA ALA A 186 7.31 -24.24 30.55
C ALA A 186 7.28 -23.02 31.51
N ASN A 187 8.21 -22.07 31.35
CA ASN A 187 8.28 -20.85 32.14
C ASN A 187 7.49 -19.70 31.53
N GLY A 188 6.84 -19.94 30.39
CA GLY A 188 6.05 -18.94 29.69
C GLY A 188 6.85 -18.01 28.75
N VAL A 189 8.14 -18.28 28.53
CA VAL A 189 8.99 -17.46 27.64
C VAL A 189 8.88 -17.95 26.20
N TRP A 190 8.69 -17.03 25.28
CA TRP A 190 8.63 -17.31 23.84
C TRP A 190 10.03 -17.40 23.24
N TYR A 191 10.24 -18.34 22.33
CA TYR A 191 11.53 -18.58 21.69
C TYR A 191 11.34 -19.13 20.26
N PRO A 192 12.33 -18.94 19.35
CA PRO A 192 12.38 -19.61 18.06
C PRO A 192 12.43 -21.13 18.25
N SER A 193 11.48 -21.84 17.63
CA SER A 193 11.39 -23.31 17.76
C SER A 193 12.02 -23.97 16.53
N GLU A 194 12.67 -25.13 16.79
CA GLU A 194 13.30 -25.95 15.74
C GLU A 194 14.39 -25.23 14.91
N ILE A 195 14.83 -24.02 15.32
CA ILE A 195 15.95 -23.31 14.69
C ILE A 195 17.18 -23.49 15.58
N GLY A 196 18.22 -24.11 15.02
CA GLY A 196 19.47 -24.33 15.75
C GLY A 196 20.23 -23.02 16.01
N ALA A 197 20.89 -22.93 17.16
CA ALA A 197 21.72 -21.78 17.50
C ALA A 197 22.90 -21.56 16.51
N ASN A 198 23.26 -22.59 15.77
CA ASN A 198 24.29 -22.57 14.72
C ASN A 198 23.72 -22.42 13.31
N ALA A 199 22.48 -22.01 13.18
CA ALA A 199 21.86 -21.80 11.86
C ALA A 199 22.51 -20.63 11.13
N ALA A 200 22.92 -20.85 9.90
CA ALA A 200 23.17 -19.77 8.95
C ALA A 200 21.84 -19.42 8.23
N ILE A 201 21.45 -18.17 8.28
CA ILE A 201 20.14 -17.71 7.83
C ILE A 201 20.28 -16.91 6.54
N GLU A 202 19.57 -17.34 5.51
CA GLU A 202 19.41 -16.61 4.27
C GLU A 202 17.94 -16.30 4.08
N GLY A 203 17.65 -15.11 3.59
CA GLY A 203 16.26 -14.72 3.42
C GLY A 203 16.04 -13.62 2.40
N GLY A 204 14.78 -13.35 2.17
CA GLY A 204 14.42 -12.29 1.25
C GLY A 204 12.96 -11.87 1.37
N MET A 205 12.71 -10.67 0.86
CA MET A 205 11.39 -10.07 0.83
C MET A 205 11.07 -9.56 -0.57
N THR A 206 9.86 -9.78 -1.01
CA THR A 206 9.31 -9.13 -2.20
C THR A 206 8.00 -8.43 -1.84
N LEU A 207 7.99 -7.12 -2.02
CA LEU A 207 6.80 -6.30 -1.87
C LEU A 207 6.29 -5.88 -3.25
N ARG A 208 5.04 -6.19 -3.54
CA ARG A 208 4.33 -5.75 -4.74
C ARG A 208 3.14 -4.89 -4.35
N SER A 209 3.05 -3.72 -4.95
CA SER A 209 1.87 -2.88 -4.85
C SER A 209 1.25 -2.68 -6.23
N ARG A 210 -0.08 -2.70 -6.30
CA ARG A 210 -0.85 -2.45 -7.52
C ARG A 210 -2.07 -1.64 -7.17
N GLY A 211 -2.46 -0.75 -8.07
CA GLY A 211 -3.68 0.00 -7.91
C GLY A 211 -3.56 1.44 -8.36
N SER A 212 -4.62 2.17 -8.15
CA SER A 212 -4.67 3.60 -8.48
C SER A 212 -5.82 4.27 -7.73
N ALA A 213 -5.72 5.57 -7.56
CA ALA A 213 -6.84 6.42 -7.24
C ALA A 213 -7.24 7.24 -8.45
N GLY A 214 -8.53 7.46 -8.63
CA GLY A 214 -9.11 8.27 -9.69
C GLY A 214 -10.27 9.10 -9.22
N GLU A 215 -10.57 10.16 -9.95
CA GLU A 215 -11.66 11.08 -9.64
C GLU A 215 -12.54 11.27 -10.89
N LEU A 216 -13.82 11.03 -10.73
CA LEU A 216 -14.85 11.44 -11.67
C LEU A 216 -15.36 12.80 -11.20
N SER A 217 -15.14 13.84 -12.01
CA SER A 217 -15.49 15.22 -11.70
C SER A 217 -16.62 15.69 -12.60
N TYR A 218 -17.67 16.22 -12.00
CA TYR A 218 -18.68 17.02 -12.68
C TYR A 218 -18.53 18.48 -12.26
N ALA A 219 -18.31 19.36 -13.21
CA ALA A 219 -17.98 20.74 -12.92
C ALA A 219 -18.75 21.74 -13.77
N VAL A 220 -19.02 22.90 -13.20
CA VAL A 220 -19.60 24.06 -13.87
C VAL A 220 -18.72 25.27 -13.60
N GLY A 221 -18.44 26.05 -14.63
CA GLY A 221 -17.68 27.28 -14.52
C GLY A 221 -18.34 28.40 -15.32
N ALA A 222 -18.18 29.63 -14.87
CA ALA A 222 -18.77 30.80 -15.50
C ALA A 222 -17.75 31.94 -15.62
N ASN A 223 -17.91 32.74 -16.67
CA ASN A 223 -17.13 33.93 -16.98
C ASN A 223 -17.98 35.17 -16.85
N TYR A 224 -17.60 36.04 -15.93
CA TYR A 224 -18.24 37.33 -15.74
C TYR A 224 -17.32 38.48 -16.17
N ASP A 225 -17.68 39.19 -17.19
CA ASP A 225 -17.02 40.40 -17.74
C ASP A 225 -15.53 40.18 -18.11
N ASN A 226 -15.10 38.95 -18.42
CA ASN A 226 -13.69 38.56 -18.63
C ASN A 226 -12.74 38.96 -17.50
N LYS A 227 -13.27 39.29 -16.33
CA LYS A 227 -12.52 39.72 -15.15
C LYS A 227 -12.67 38.76 -14.00
N LEU A 228 -13.85 38.19 -13.81
CA LEU A 228 -14.15 37.28 -12.71
C LEU A 228 -14.62 35.94 -13.27
N TYR A 229 -13.97 34.90 -12.86
CA TYR A 229 -14.34 33.51 -13.17
C TYR A 229 -14.62 32.80 -11.88
N PHE A 230 -15.67 32.03 -11.86
CA PHE A 230 -16.03 31.19 -10.69
C PHE A 230 -16.50 29.84 -11.15
N GLY A 231 -16.31 28.85 -10.29
CA GLY A 231 -16.66 27.48 -10.62
C GLY A 231 -16.90 26.61 -9.41
N PHE A 232 -17.59 25.52 -9.67
CA PHE A 232 -17.93 24.49 -8.71
C PHE A 232 -17.65 23.13 -9.34
N THR A 233 -17.09 22.21 -8.55
CA THR A 233 -16.94 20.79 -8.91
C THR A 233 -17.53 19.92 -7.81
N PHE A 234 -18.32 18.94 -8.21
CA PHE A 234 -18.67 17.78 -7.42
C PHE A 234 -17.83 16.59 -7.91
N SER A 235 -17.22 15.86 -6.99
CA SER A 235 -16.29 14.78 -7.32
C SER A 235 -16.63 13.49 -6.59
N ILE A 236 -16.56 12.39 -7.33
CA ILE A 236 -16.60 11.04 -6.81
C ILE A 236 -15.20 10.44 -7.02
N GLN A 237 -14.53 10.13 -5.93
CA GLN A 237 -13.20 9.52 -5.97
C GLN A 237 -13.31 8.01 -5.79
N THR A 238 -12.48 7.27 -6.50
CA THR A 238 -12.34 5.82 -6.36
C THR A 238 -10.92 5.52 -5.98
N LEU A 239 -10.75 4.60 -5.03
CA LEU A 239 -9.44 4.15 -4.56
C LEU A 239 -9.42 2.63 -4.60
N TYR A 240 -8.37 2.09 -5.20
CA TYR A 240 -8.07 0.66 -5.17
C TYR A 240 -6.57 0.46 -5.00
N GLN A 241 -6.17 -0.31 -3.98
CA GLN A 241 -4.81 -0.77 -3.82
C GLN A 241 -4.80 -2.23 -3.37
N LYS A 242 -3.92 -3.01 -3.99
CA LYS A 242 -3.54 -4.35 -3.52
C LYS A 242 -2.03 -4.37 -3.25
N LYS A 243 -1.65 -4.58 -1.99
CA LYS A 243 -0.27 -4.88 -1.58
C LYS A 243 -0.14 -6.38 -1.35
N SER A 244 0.97 -6.96 -1.81
CA SER A 244 1.34 -8.34 -1.56
C SER A 244 2.79 -8.36 -1.10
N LEU A 245 3.02 -8.85 0.12
CA LEU A 245 4.32 -9.03 0.72
C LEU A 245 4.59 -10.51 0.83
N TYR A 246 5.69 -10.96 0.22
CA TYR A 246 6.25 -12.28 0.45
C TYR A 246 7.56 -12.12 1.22
N TYR A 247 7.73 -12.90 2.27
CA TYR A 247 8.95 -12.99 3.04
C TYR A 247 9.30 -14.46 3.25
N GLY A 248 10.57 -14.83 3.07
CA GLY A 248 11.02 -16.20 3.27
C GLY A 248 12.40 -16.25 3.89
N GLU A 249 12.64 -17.25 4.70
CA GLU A 249 13.94 -17.61 5.25
C GLU A 249 14.25 -19.09 4.97
N ALA A 250 15.52 -19.35 4.74
CA ALA A 250 16.10 -20.70 4.68
C ALA A 250 17.20 -20.81 5.73
N TYR A 251 17.24 -21.95 6.38
CA TYR A 251 18.16 -22.21 7.49
C TYR A 251 19.11 -23.34 7.09
N SER A 252 20.42 -23.11 7.26
CA SER A 252 21.45 -24.08 6.96
C SER A 252 22.34 -24.37 8.19
N TYR A 253 22.71 -25.63 8.37
CA TYR A 253 23.38 -26.10 9.56
C TYR A 253 24.69 -26.83 9.21
N GLY A 254 25.82 -26.21 9.51
CA GLY A 254 27.14 -26.87 9.46
C GLY A 254 27.65 -27.20 8.06
N GLY A 255 28.32 -26.27 7.43
CA GLY A 255 29.46 -26.49 6.54
C GLY A 255 29.22 -26.98 5.13
N GLY A 256 28.90 -26.11 4.24
CA GLY A 256 29.62 -25.94 2.97
C GLY A 256 29.31 -26.85 1.79
N ASN A 257 28.45 -27.85 1.88
CA ASN A 257 28.19 -28.78 0.75
C ASN A 257 26.70 -28.90 0.34
N GLY A 258 25.86 -27.97 0.73
CA GLY A 258 24.50 -27.83 0.16
C GLY A 258 23.46 -28.86 0.61
N TYR A 259 23.78 -29.76 1.49
CA TYR A 259 22.84 -30.67 2.15
C TYR A 259 23.03 -30.59 3.67
N ASP A 260 22.17 -29.79 4.28
CA ASP A 260 22.18 -29.63 5.72
C ASP A 260 21.58 -30.85 6.37
N SER A 261 22.37 -31.47 7.25
CA SER A 261 21.90 -32.62 7.98
C SER A 261 21.25 -32.15 9.30
N PRO A 262 20.00 -32.56 9.60
CA PRO A 262 19.40 -32.31 10.91
C PRO A 262 20.28 -32.73 12.08
N THR A 263 21.18 -33.69 11.88
CA THR A 263 22.12 -34.17 12.86
C THR A 263 23.21 -33.18 13.27
N GLN A 264 23.27 -32.01 12.68
CA GLN A 264 24.26 -30.95 12.98
C GLN A 264 23.65 -29.70 13.64
N ALA A 265 22.30 -29.58 13.69
CA ALA A 265 21.65 -28.48 14.37
C ALA A 265 21.69 -28.68 15.88
N VAL A 266 22.14 -27.68 16.61
CA VAL A 266 22.23 -27.68 18.05
C VAL A 266 21.42 -26.55 18.67
N ASP A 267 20.92 -26.77 19.89
CA ASP A 267 20.34 -25.72 20.71
C ASP A 267 21.42 -24.79 21.31
N ALA A 268 21.00 -23.81 22.10
CA ALA A 268 21.89 -22.87 22.77
C ALA A 268 22.86 -23.52 23.75
N ASP A 269 22.52 -24.71 24.27
CA ASP A 269 23.34 -25.50 25.21
C ASP A 269 24.24 -26.52 24.49
N GLY A 270 24.14 -26.61 23.14
CA GLY A 270 24.94 -27.48 22.29
C GLY A 270 24.39 -28.91 22.13
N TYR A 271 23.14 -29.16 22.52
CA TYR A 271 22.50 -30.46 22.33
C TYR A 271 21.82 -30.49 20.93
N LEU A 272 21.88 -31.68 20.31
CA LEU A 272 21.25 -31.89 19.00
C LEU A 272 19.74 -31.72 19.07
N LEU A 273 19.19 -30.97 18.12
CA LEU A 273 17.75 -30.81 17.99
C LEU A 273 17.09 -32.03 17.36
N PRO A 274 15.97 -32.53 17.91
CA PRO A 274 15.25 -33.69 17.38
C PRO A 274 14.50 -33.37 16.08
N LYS A 275 14.21 -32.09 15.85
CA LYS A 275 13.63 -31.54 14.63
C LYS A 275 14.32 -30.23 14.27
N VAL A 276 14.41 -29.96 12.98
CA VAL A 276 15.19 -28.84 12.47
C VAL A 276 14.41 -28.12 11.39
N MET A 277 14.21 -26.82 11.57
CA MET A 277 13.61 -25.94 10.58
C MET A 277 14.54 -25.82 9.36
N GLN A 278 13.98 -26.04 8.17
CA GLN A 278 14.71 -25.87 6.90
C GLN A 278 14.36 -24.57 6.22
N SER A 279 13.09 -24.21 6.23
CA SER A 279 12.63 -22.97 5.62
C SER A 279 11.30 -22.52 6.18
N MET A 280 11.07 -21.23 6.04
CA MET A 280 9.75 -20.63 6.25
C MET A 280 9.40 -19.72 5.09
N GLY A 281 8.13 -19.62 4.79
CA GLY A 281 7.58 -18.66 3.85
C GLY A 281 6.31 -18.02 4.43
N MET A 282 6.24 -16.70 4.37
CA MET A 282 5.08 -15.95 4.83
C MET A 282 4.60 -15.06 3.69
N GLN A 283 3.32 -15.10 3.41
CA GLN A 283 2.68 -14.21 2.47
C GLN A 283 1.58 -13.40 3.17
N GLN A 284 1.64 -12.10 2.99
CA GLN A 284 0.63 -11.17 3.45
C GLN A 284 0.04 -10.45 2.26
N ASN A 285 -1.27 -10.40 2.16
CA ASN A 285 -1.95 -9.61 1.14
C ASN A 285 -2.88 -8.63 1.83
N MET A 286 -2.88 -7.41 1.33
CA MET A 286 -3.81 -6.38 1.76
C MET A 286 -4.46 -5.76 0.53
N THR A 287 -5.78 -5.72 0.55
CA THR A 287 -6.57 -5.01 -0.46
C THR A 287 -7.34 -3.90 0.23
N VAL A 288 -7.24 -2.70 -0.28
CA VAL A 288 -8.03 -1.54 0.13
C VAL A 288 -8.78 -1.06 -1.09
N ASP A 289 -10.08 -1.00 -1.01
CA ASP A 289 -10.96 -0.47 -2.05
C ASP A 289 -12.06 0.38 -1.46
N GLY A 290 -12.48 1.37 -2.21
CA GLY A 290 -13.59 2.21 -1.78
C GLY A 290 -13.80 3.45 -2.61
N THR A 291 -14.75 4.24 -2.13
CA THR A 291 -15.18 5.47 -2.79
C THR A 291 -15.23 6.63 -1.81
N GLY A 292 -15.03 7.84 -2.33
CA GLY A 292 -15.14 9.07 -1.57
C GLY A 292 -15.88 10.14 -2.36
N ILE A 293 -16.43 11.10 -1.65
CA ILE A 293 -17.09 12.27 -2.24
C ILE A 293 -16.43 13.54 -1.74
N SER A 294 -16.30 14.53 -2.62
CA SER A 294 -15.79 15.84 -2.28
C SER A 294 -16.39 16.93 -3.18
N PHE A 295 -16.26 18.18 -2.79
CA PHE A 295 -16.62 19.30 -3.60
C PHE A 295 -15.50 20.36 -3.62
N LYS A 296 -15.45 21.14 -4.69
CA LYS A 296 -14.42 22.16 -4.89
C LYS A 296 -15.09 23.46 -5.35
N LEU A 297 -14.59 24.56 -4.84
CA LEU A 297 -14.98 25.90 -5.24
C LEU A 297 -13.76 26.63 -5.79
N GLY A 298 -13.96 27.40 -6.84
CA GLY A 298 -12.88 28.14 -7.46
C GLY A 298 -13.27 29.55 -7.84
N VAL A 299 -12.30 30.45 -7.74
CA VAL A 299 -12.39 31.81 -8.21
C VAL A 299 -11.09 32.19 -8.89
N ILE A 300 -11.18 32.86 -10.05
CA ILE A 300 -10.05 33.52 -10.71
C ILE A 300 -10.47 34.96 -10.98
N TYR A 301 -9.65 35.89 -10.49
CA TYR A 301 -9.84 37.31 -10.68
C TYR A 301 -8.73 37.89 -11.57
N ARG A 302 -9.11 38.58 -12.62
CA ARG A 302 -8.23 39.23 -13.58
C ARG A 302 -8.39 40.74 -13.53
N PRO A 303 -7.70 41.45 -12.62
CA PRO A 303 -7.82 42.91 -12.49
C PRO A 303 -7.32 43.66 -13.72
N ILE A 304 -6.25 43.17 -14.32
CA ILE A 304 -5.62 43.65 -15.54
C ILE A 304 -5.26 42.50 -16.48
N GLU A 305 -4.98 42.77 -17.73
CA GLU A 305 -4.67 41.70 -18.71
C GLU A 305 -3.47 40.80 -18.32
N GLN A 306 -2.50 41.36 -17.65
CA GLN A 306 -1.24 40.75 -17.31
C GLN A 306 -1.29 39.96 -15.99
N LEU A 307 -2.30 40.18 -15.12
CA LEU A 307 -2.37 39.62 -13.82
C LEU A 307 -3.63 38.78 -13.61
N ARG A 308 -3.44 37.53 -13.18
CA ARG A 308 -4.52 36.63 -12.77
C ARG A 308 -4.24 36.12 -11.35
N LEU A 309 -5.22 36.26 -10.48
CA LEU A 309 -5.19 35.77 -9.11
C LEU A 309 -6.20 34.62 -9.00
N GLY A 310 -5.71 33.43 -8.67
CA GLY A 310 -6.54 32.23 -8.51
C GLY A 310 -6.64 31.80 -7.05
N PHE A 311 -7.86 31.50 -6.62
CA PHE A 311 -8.16 30.89 -5.35
C PHE A 311 -9.01 29.64 -5.55
N ALA A 312 -8.64 28.53 -4.88
CA ALA A 312 -9.41 27.30 -4.90
C ALA A 312 -9.57 26.78 -3.48
N PHE A 313 -10.78 26.36 -3.15
CA PHE A 313 -11.11 25.66 -1.91
C PHE A 313 -11.53 24.24 -2.25
N HIS A 314 -10.91 23.26 -1.59
CA HIS A 314 -11.26 21.84 -1.69
C HIS A 314 -11.79 21.38 -0.34
N SER A 315 -12.97 20.78 -0.32
CA SER A 315 -13.44 20.12 0.90
C SER A 315 -12.57 18.91 1.22
N PRO A 316 -12.53 18.45 2.46
CA PRO A 316 -12.09 17.08 2.73
C PRO A 316 -12.86 16.08 1.89
N THR A 317 -12.20 14.98 1.51
CA THR A 317 -12.88 13.87 0.85
C THR A 317 -13.38 12.90 1.90
N PHE A 318 -14.67 12.61 1.88
CA PHE A 318 -15.31 11.67 2.79
C PHE A 318 -15.26 10.28 2.14
N TYR A 319 -14.35 9.43 2.64
CA TYR A 319 -14.13 8.08 2.12
C TYR A 319 -14.88 7.02 2.93
N THR A 320 -15.41 6.04 2.21
CA THR A 320 -15.78 4.72 2.74
C THR A 320 -14.83 3.71 2.12
N LEU A 321 -13.97 3.11 2.94
CA LEU A 321 -12.95 2.16 2.51
C LEU A 321 -13.21 0.80 3.14
N ASP A 322 -13.20 -0.24 2.32
CA ASP A 322 -13.18 -1.63 2.74
C ASP A 322 -11.74 -2.14 2.65
N ARG A 323 -11.24 -2.70 3.74
CA ARG A 323 -9.91 -3.27 3.84
C ARG A 323 -10.02 -4.76 4.10
N ARG A 324 -9.39 -5.55 3.26
CA ARG A 324 -9.22 -6.99 3.43
C ARG A 324 -7.75 -7.29 3.65
N TYR A 325 -7.46 -8.09 4.64
CA TYR A 325 -6.11 -8.54 4.95
C TYR A 325 -6.15 -10.06 5.10
N ASP A 326 -5.25 -10.73 4.41
CA ASP A 326 -5.01 -12.16 4.56
C ASP A 326 -3.53 -12.43 4.77
N LEU A 327 -3.26 -13.44 5.59
CA LEU A 327 -1.93 -13.93 5.90
C LEU A 327 -1.92 -15.44 5.72
N SER A 328 -0.91 -15.95 5.06
CA SER A 328 -0.57 -17.36 5.04
C SER A 328 0.90 -17.55 5.41
N MET A 329 1.18 -18.62 6.16
CA MET A 329 2.53 -19.01 6.54
C MET A 329 2.67 -20.51 6.36
N ALA A 330 3.81 -20.92 5.83
CA ALA A 330 4.21 -22.31 5.71
C ALA A 330 5.63 -22.47 6.23
N THR A 331 5.90 -23.56 6.94
CA THR A 331 7.23 -23.95 7.40
C THR A 331 7.53 -25.37 6.96
N LEU A 332 8.80 -25.65 6.77
CA LEU A 332 9.32 -26.96 6.42
C LEU A 332 10.34 -27.39 7.47
N SER A 333 10.09 -28.51 8.15
CA SER A 333 11.02 -29.06 9.12
C SER A 333 11.39 -30.52 8.81
N LEU A 334 12.59 -30.93 9.21
CA LEU A 334 13.11 -32.31 9.13
C LEU A 334 13.26 -32.86 10.51
N GLY A 335 12.84 -34.11 10.71
CA GLY A 335 13.04 -34.85 11.98
C GLY A 335 14.11 -35.95 11.88
N GLU A 336 14.71 -36.32 13.01
CA GLU A 336 15.71 -37.38 13.07
C GLU A 336 15.23 -38.75 12.53
N THR A 337 13.94 -39.03 12.72
CA THR A 337 13.35 -40.34 12.33
C THR A 337 12.98 -40.40 10.85
N SER A 338 13.01 -39.29 10.13
CA SER A 338 12.68 -39.25 8.72
C SER A 338 13.35 -38.07 8.00
N PRO A 339 14.70 -38.10 7.88
CA PRO A 339 15.44 -37.01 7.22
C PRO A 339 15.08 -36.87 5.72
N THR A 340 14.41 -37.88 5.16
CA THR A 340 13.97 -37.90 3.75
C THR A 340 12.50 -37.51 3.53
N ASN A 341 11.76 -37.29 4.63
CA ASN A 341 10.32 -36.95 4.52
C ASN A 341 10.03 -35.67 5.32
N PRO A 342 10.15 -34.49 4.69
CA PRO A 342 9.93 -33.21 5.34
C PRO A 342 8.47 -33.07 5.79
N THR A 343 8.28 -32.44 6.92
CA THR A 343 6.95 -32.07 7.45
C THR A 343 6.66 -30.63 7.14
N THR A 344 5.57 -30.38 6.44
CA THR A 344 5.09 -29.02 6.13
C THR A 344 3.96 -28.67 7.10
N HIS A 345 4.05 -27.50 7.71
CA HIS A 345 2.99 -26.91 8.53
C HIS A 345 2.49 -25.64 7.87
N GLU A 346 1.18 -25.51 7.73
CA GLU A 346 0.55 -24.37 7.08
C GLU A 346 -0.51 -23.73 7.98
N TYR A 347 -0.58 -22.42 7.93
CA TYR A 347 -1.61 -21.61 8.61
C TYR A 347 -2.08 -20.47 7.73
N THR A 348 -3.39 -20.21 7.75
CA THR A 348 -4.00 -19.10 7.03
C THR A 348 -4.98 -18.35 7.94
N SER A 349 -5.03 -17.03 7.79
CA SER A 349 -5.99 -16.16 8.48
C SER A 349 -6.43 -15.02 7.57
N GLU A 350 -7.69 -14.60 7.70
CA GLU A 350 -8.29 -13.53 6.90
C GLU A 350 -9.16 -12.64 7.76
N THR A 351 -9.17 -11.34 7.49
CA THR A 351 -10.09 -10.37 8.10
C THR A 351 -10.52 -9.30 7.10
N THR A 352 -11.71 -8.75 7.34
CA THR A 352 -12.25 -7.62 6.59
C THR A 352 -12.70 -6.55 7.57
N CYS A 353 -12.33 -5.30 7.29
CA CYS A 353 -12.70 -4.16 8.11
C CYS A 353 -13.15 -3.01 7.22
N ARG A 354 -14.26 -2.36 7.60
CA ARG A 354 -14.72 -1.12 6.95
C ARG A 354 -14.27 0.08 7.75
N VAL A 355 -13.69 1.06 7.07
CA VAL A 355 -13.18 2.31 7.65
C VAL A 355 -13.85 3.49 6.98
N LEU A 356 -14.34 4.44 7.79
CA LEU A 356 -14.82 5.75 7.37
C LEU A 356 -13.74 6.78 7.66
N LEU A 357 -13.32 7.54 6.67
CA LEU A 357 -12.31 8.59 6.75
C LEU A 357 -12.86 9.93 6.32
#